data_6b97f98cf0b198d42edd9f688b8baa75
#
_entry.id   6b97f98cf0b198d42edd9f688b8baa75
#
_cell.length_a   1.000
_cell.length_b   1.000
_cell.length_c   1.000
_cell.angle_alpha   90.00
_cell.angle_beta   90.00
_cell.angle_gamma   90.00
#
_symmetry.space_group_name_H-M   'P 1'
#
loop_
_entity.id
_entity.type
_entity.pdbx_description
1 polymer ?
#
loop_
_entity_poly.entity_id
_entity_poly.type
_entity_poly.pdbx_seq_one_letter_code
_entity_poly.pdbx_strand_id
1 'polypeptide(L)'
;VPVDDEIPDEVAAQMFAMPMSALTLLDDLSLEAGEWMVQNAANGAVGRLVASLAPSRGTRVINLVRRAEAVDELAAAGIHDVVATDDHDWRERVAALLDGASPRAGVDSVGGSAAGDVLSLLGEGGELVVFGAMASPRLDLAVGDVLFRQTRVRGFWGARPRVTPARRGELAAELRARLADGTINLPVSSVHALDDIADAVRASGEAGRVGKVLRAREVGPAAAW
;
A
#
# COMPACT_ATOMS: atom_id res chain seq x y z
N VAL A 1 -12.30 -7.40 -18.40
CA VAL A 1 -12.91 -8.30 -17.41
C VAL A 1 -14.33 -7.78 -17.19
N PRO A 2 -15.38 -8.60 -17.35
CA PRO A 2 -16.73 -8.19 -16.98
C PRO A 2 -16.76 -7.86 -15.48
N VAL A 3 -17.49 -6.82 -15.14
CA VAL A 3 -17.77 -6.38 -13.76
C VAL A 3 -19.25 -6.60 -13.54
N ASP A 4 -19.63 -7.09 -12.38
CA ASP A 4 -21.03 -7.32 -12.03
C ASP A 4 -21.77 -5.97 -11.97
N ASP A 5 -22.98 -5.91 -12.51
CA ASP A 5 -23.80 -4.68 -12.61
C ASP A 5 -24.16 -4.08 -11.23
N GLU A 6 -24.02 -4.87 -10.16
CA GLU A 6 -24.24 -4.42 -8.77
C GLU A 6 -23.08 -3.61 -8.20
N ILE A 7 -21.90 -3.63 -8.85
CA ILE A 7 -20.72 -2.88 -8.38
C ILE A 7 -20.81 -1.45 -8.93
N PRO A 8 -20.81 -0.42 -8.06
CA PRO A 8 -20.82 0.97 -8.51
C PRO A 8 -19.65 1.29 -9.44
N ASP A 9 -19.86 2.13 -10.44
CA ASP A 9 -18.84 2.50 -11.43
C ASP A 9 -17.56 3.04 -10.80
N GLU A 10 -17.66 3.82 -9.73
CA GLU A 10 -16.52 4.37 -9.00
C GLU A 10 -15.66 3.28 -8.36
N VAL A 11 -16.29 2.22 -7.88
CA VAL A 11 -15.58 1.05 -7.34
C VAL A 11 -14.97 0.25 -8.47
N ALA A 12 -15.75 -0.01 -9.53
CA ALA A 12 -15.32 -0.75 -10.71
C ALA A 12 -14.08 -0.12 -11.36
N ALA A 13 -14.05 1.22 -11.46
CA ALA A 13 -12.92 1.98 -12.02
C ALA A 13 -11.61 1.81 -11.25
N GLN A 14 -11.68 1.44 -9.97
CA GLN A 14 -10.52 1.32 -9.09
C GLN A 14 -10.10 -0.13 -8.78
N MET A 15 -11.03 -1.09 -8.87
CA MET A 15 -10.87 -2.41 -8.27
C MET A 15 -9.71 -3.26 -8.83
N PHE A 16 -9.30 -3.07 -10.08
CA PHE A 16 -8.30 -3.96 -10.68
C PHE A 16 -6.84 -3.50 -10.51
N ALA A 17 -6.57 -2.21 -10.44
CA ALA A 17 -5.18 -1.74 -10.41
C ALA A 17 -4.58 -1.86 -9.01
N MET A 18 -5.01 -1.04 -8.06
CA MET A 18 -4.39 -0.96 -6.74
C MET A 18 -4.75 -2.14 -5.83
N PRO A 19 -6.02 -2.60 -5.76
CA PRO A 19 -6.38 -3.75 -4.93
C PRO A 19 -5.72 -5.05 -5.39
N MET A 20 -5.70 -5.32 -6.69
CA MET A 20 -5.00 -6.51 -7.21
C MET A 20 -3.49 -6.42 -6.99
N SER A 21 -2.90 -5.22 -7.06
CA SER A 21 -1.48 -5.06 -6.70
C SER A 21 -1.23 -5.37 -5.23
N ALA A 22 -2.09 -4.91 -4.31
CA ALA A 22 -1.95 -5.21 -2.88
C ALA A 22 -2.10 -6.71 -2.59
N LEU A 23 -3.13 -7.36 -3.16
CA LEU A 23 -3.37 -8.79 -2.97
C LEU A 23 -2.24 -9.65 -3.54
N THR A 24 -1.80 -9.35 -4.77
CA THR A 24 -0.71 -10.12 -5.40
C THR A 24 0.65 -9.84 -4.74
N LEU A 25 0.87 -8.63 -4.22
CA LEU A 25 2.07 -8.31 -3.44
C LEU A 25 2.12 -9.11 -2.13
N LEU A 26 1.02 -9.12 -1.37
CA LEU A 26 0.94 -9.91 -0.14
C LEU A 26 1.10 -11.42 -0.41
N ASP A 27 0.56 -11.91 -1.51
CA ASP A 27 0.73 -13.31 -1.92
C ASP A 27 2.20 -13.61 -2.30
N ASP A 28 2.86 -12.70 -3.01
CA ASP A 28 4.26 -12.82 -3.47
C ASP A 28 5.28 -12.71 -2.31
N LEU A 29 4.92 -12.02 -1.22
CA LEU A 29 5.74 -11.96 -0.01
C LEU A 29 5.81 -13.29 0.73
N SER A 30 4.80 -14.14 0.61
CA SER A 30 4.72 -15.50 1.18
C SER A 30 5.09 -15.54 2.67
N LEU A 31 4.58 -14.56 3.45
CA LEU A 31 4.81 -14.49 4.89
C LEU A 31 3.96 -15.52 5.64
N GLU A 32 4.53 -16.11 6.67
CA GLU A 32 3.82 -16.99 7.58
C GLU A 32 3.01 -16.20 8.62
N ALA A 33 2.01 -16.85 9.20
CA ALA A 33 1.22 -16.22 10.25
C ALA A 33 2.10 -15.86 11.46
N GLY A 34 1.98 -14.63 11.95
CA GLY A 34 2.79 -14.08 13.03
C GLY A 34 4.03 -13.34 12.57
N GLU A 35 4.46 -13.49 11.32
CA GLU A 35 5.60 -12.74 10.80
C GLU A 35 5.26 -11.26 10.62
N TRP A 36 6.30 -10.43 10.78
CA TRP A 36 6.22 -8.99 10.59
C TRP A 36 6.71 -8.57 9.21
N MET A 37 6.01 -7.61 8.66
CA MET A 37 6.50 -6.79 7.55
C MET A 37 6.53 -5.31 7.93
N VAL A 38 7.27 -4.53 7.16
CA VAL A 38 7.25 -3.07 7.22
C VAL A 38 6.97 -2.50 5.84
N GLN A 39 6.18 -1.44 5.76
CA GLN A 39 5.94 -0.73 4.50
C GLN A 39 6.10 0.77 4.67
N ASN A 40 6.59 1.46 3.64
CA ASN A 40 6.52 2.92 3.57
C ASN A 40 5.31 3.42 2.77
N ALA A 41 5.05 4.72 2.80
CA ALA A 41 3.89 5.34 2.16
C ALA A 41 2.56 4.61 2.49
N ALA A 42 2.40 4.18 3.74
CA ALA A 42 1.25 3.40 4.20
C ALA A 42 -0.09 4.14 4.00
N ASN A 43 -0.09 5.47 3.93
CA ASN A 43 -1.25 6.30 3.61
C ASN A 43 -1.58 6.38 2.11
N GLY A 44 -0.75 5.79 1.25
CA GLY A 44 -1.03 5.65 -0.18
C GLY A 44 -2.09 4.58 -0.48
N ALA A 45 -2.61 4.56 -1.72
CA ALA A 45 -3.69 3.65 -2.11
C ALA A 45 -3.36 2.17 -1.91
N VAL A 46 -2.15 1.72 -2.29
CA VAL A 46 -1.72 0.33 -2.08
C VAL A 46 -1.36 0.09 -0.62
N GLY A 47 -0.68 1.06 0.04
CA GLY A 47 -0.28 0.94 1.45
C GLY A 47 -1.46 0.73 2.39
N ARG A 48 -2.55 1.49 2.22
CA ARG A 48 -3.81 1.30 2.97
C ARG A 48 -4.40 -0.09 2.77
N LEU A 49 -4.43 -0.57 1.53
CA LEU A 49 -4.93 -1.90 1.20
C LEU A 49 -4.06 -3.01 1.80
N VAL A 50 -2.74 -2.88 1.74
CA VAL A 50 -1.81 -3.83 2.39
C VAL A 50 -2.05 -3.85 3.89
N ALA A 51 -2.13 -2.68 4.55
CA ALA A 51 -2.38 -2.57 5.98
C ALA A 51 -3.72 -3.20 6.40
N SER A 52 -4.77 -3.05 5.60
CA SER A 52 -6.11 -3.61 5.88
C SER A 52 -6.19 -5.11 5.61
N LEU A 53 -5.44 -5.62 4.62
CA LEU A 53 -5.52 -7.02 4.18
C LEU A 53 -4.55 -7.95 4.91
N ALA A 54 -3.36 -7.48 5.27
CA ALA A 54 -2.31 -8.29 5.89
C ALA A 54 -2.76 -8.99 7.19
N PRO A 55 -3.53 -8.34 8.11
CA PRO A 55 -3.99 -9.00 9.33
C PRO A 55 -4.86 -10.24 9.07
N SER A 56 -5.67 -10.25 8.01
CA SER A 56 -6.48 -11.41 7.65
C SER A 56 -5.66 -12.61 7.15
N ARG A 57 -4.38 -12.39 6.84
CA ARG A 57 -3.39 -13.41 6.48
C ARG A 57 -2.50 -13.78 7.67
N GLY A 58 -2.79 -13.22 8.85
CA GLY A 58 -1.99 -13.40 10.07
C GLY A 58 -0.68 -12.59 10.07
N THR A 59 -0.45 -11.72 9.09
CA THR A 59 0.76 -10.91 8.99
C THR A 59 0.61 -9.61 9.78
N ARG A 60 1.63 -9.25 10.57
CA ARG A 60 1.71 -8.00 11.30
C ARG A 60 2.46 -6.95 10.46
N VAL A 61 2.02 -5.69 10.51
CA VAL A 61 2.55 -4.64 9.63
C VAL A 61 2.96 -3.41 10.43
N ILE A 62 4.21 -2.98 10.29
CA ILE A 62 4.62 -1.62 10.66
C ILE A 62 4.34 -0.72 9.46
N ASN A 63 3.55 0.31 9.69
CA ASN A 63 3.08 1.24 8.67
C ASN A 63 3.85 2.56 8.79
N LEU A 64 4.84 2.79 7.91
CA LEU A 64 5.59 4.04 7.89
C LEU A 64 4.88 5.07 7.02
N VAL A 65 4.71 6.25 7.59
CA VAL A 65 4.23 7.45 6.89
C VAL A 65 5.29 8.54 7.05
N ARG A 66 5.29 9.55 6.18
CA ARG A 66 6.28 10.61 6.28
C ARG A 66 5.93 11.58 7.41
N ARG A 67 4.67 12.00 7.53
CA ARG A 67 4.23 13.08 8.42
C ARG A 67 3.33 12.59 9.55
N ALA A 68 3.40 13.25 10.68
CA ALA A 68 2.63 12.91 11.88
C ALA A 68 1.10 12.95 11.64
N GLU A 69 0.60 13.90 10.85
CA GLU A 69 -0.84 14.01 10.59
C GLU A 69 -1.43 12.75 9.92
N ALA A 70 -0.61 12.03 9.15
CA ALA A 70 -1.03 10.80 8.51
C ALA A 70 -1.21 9.63 9.50
N VAL A 71 -0.66 9.72 10.71
CA VAL A 71 -0.85 8.72 11.77
C VAL A 71 -2.31 8.72 12.23
N ASP A 72 -2.83 9.89 12.57
CA ASP A 72 -4.22 10.04 13.03
C ASP A 72 -5.23 9.68 11.91
N GLU A 73 -4.90 10.05 10.66
CA GLU A 73 -5.70 9.72 9.49
C GLU A 73 -5.82 8.19 9.27
N LEU A 74 -4.72 7.45 9.44
CA LEU A 74 -4.72 6.00 9.32
C LEU A 74 -5.38 5.32 10.52
N ALA A 75 -5.17 5.85 11.73
CA ALA A 75 -5.83 5.36 12.95
C ALA A 75 -7.36 5.48 12.84
N ALA A 76 -7.86 6.61 12.33
CA ALA A 76 -9.29 6.81 12.07
C ALA A 76 -9.87 5.83 11.04
N ALA A 77 -9.01 5.31 10.14
CA ALA A 77 -9.36 4.26 9.18
C ALA A 77 -9.17 2.83 9.73
N GLY A 78 -8.89 2.67 11.05
CA GLY A 78 -8.68 1.37 11.68
C GLY A 78 -7.31 0.72 11.36
N ILE A 79 -6.35 1.48 10.84
CA ILE A 79 -4.99 1.02 10.56
C ILE A 79 -4.10 1.41 11.75
N HIS A 80 -3.50 0.41 12.37
CA HIS A 80 -2.67 0.54 13.56
C HIS A 80 -1.18 0.34 13.25
N ASP A 81 -0.34 0.42 14.30
CA ASP A 81 1.13 0.29 14.19
C ASP A 81 1.71 1.27 13.14
N VAL A 82 1.24 2.53 13.20
CA VAL A 82 1.65 3.60 12.29
C VAL A 82 2.72 4.47 12.94
N VAL A 83 3.81 4.72 12.21
CA VAL A 83 4.92 5.56 12.69
C VAL A 83 5.27 6.61 11.63
N ALA A 84 5.36 7.88 12.06
CA ALA A 84 5.81 8.98 11.22
C ALA A 84 7.34 9.05 11.22
N THR A 85 7.95 9.11 10.05
CA THR A 85 9.41 9.09 9.88
C THR A 85 10.07 10.47 9.95
N ASP A 86 9.29 11.56 10.01
CA ASP A 86 9.78 12.91 10.31
C ASP A 86 9.96 13.16 11.82
N ASP A 87 9.45 12.30 12.68
CA ASP A 87 9.76 12.30 14.11
C ASP A 87 11.20 11.81 14.34
N HIS A 88 11.95 12.47 15.21
CA HIS A 88 13.37 12.12 15.46
C HIS A 88 13.56 10.75 16.14
N ASP A 89 12.56 10.26 16.87
CA ASP A 89 12.54 8.99 17.63
C ASP A 89 11.78 7.86 16.91
N TRP A 90 11.50 8.03 15.63
CA TRP A 90 10.68 7.06 14.92
C TRP A 90 11.23 5.62 14.94
N ARG A 91 12.56 5.47 14.95
CA ARG A 91 13.18 4.13 15.02
C ARG A 91 12.98 3.46 16.36
N GLU A 92 13.06 4.21 17.44
CA GLU A 92 12.78 3.75 18.81
C GLU A 92 11.30 3.33 18.93
N ARG A 93 10.39 4.09 18.33
CA ARG A 93 8.96 3.76 18.27
C ARG A 93 8.70 2.47 17.49
N VAL A 94 9.35 2.29 16.34
CA VAL A 94 9.28 1.02 15.60
C VAL A 94 9.83 -0.15 16.42
N ALA A 95 10.97 0.03 17.08
CA ALA A 95 11.57 -1.00 17.94
C ALA A 95 10.64 -1.40 19.10
N ALA A 96 9.97 -0.43 19.71
CA ALA A 96 8.98 -0.67 20.77
C ALA A 96 7.77 -1.48 20.27
N LEU A 97 7.27 -1.17 19.06
CA LEU A 97 6.15 -1.92 18.45
C LEU A 97 6.54 -3.36 18.08
N LEU A 98 7.77 -3.55 17.64
CA LEU A 98 8.29 -4.87 17.28
C LEU A 98 8.55 -5.76 18.51
N ASP A 99 8.80 -5.18 19.68
CA ASP A 99 9.04 -5.89 20.94
C ASP A 99 10.06 -7.05 20.78
N GLY A 100 11.20 -6.73 20.17
CA GLY A 100 12.28 -7.69 19.89
C GLY A 100 12.08 -8.57 18.65
N ALA A 101 10.94 -8.50 17.98
CA ALA A 101 10.74 -9.14 16.68
C ALA A 101 11.50 -8.40 15.56
N SER A 102 11.74 -9.10 14.46
CA SER A 102 12.40 -8.53 13.28
C SER A 102 11.53 -8.73 12.05
N PRO A 103 11.23 -7.68 11.27
CA PRO A 103 10.46 -7.83 10.05
C PRO A 103 11.16 -8.74 9.02
N ARG A 104 10.41 -9.69 8.48
CA ARG A 104 10.87 -10.64 7.47
C ARG A 104 10.89 -10.03 6.08
N ALA A 105 9.98 -9.08 5.83
CA ALA A 105 9.85 -8.39 4.56
C ALA A 105 9.64 -6.89 4.74
N GLY A 106 10.16 -6.14 3.78
CA GLY A 106 9.92 -4.71 3.63
C GLY A 106 9.32 -4.39 2.26
N VAL A 107 8.43 -3.41 2.21
CA VAL A 107 7.79 -2.97 0.96
C VAL A 107 8.04 -1.49 0.76
N ASP A 108 8.67 -1.14 -0.36
CA ASP A 108 9.00 0.24 -0.72
C ASP A 108 8.29 0.68 -1.99
N SER A 109 7.64 1.84 -1.93
CA SER A 109 7.04 2.53 -3.08
C SER A 109 7.63 3.90 -3.35
N VAL A 110 8.57 4.35 -2.52
CA VAL A 110 9.07 5.73 -2.49
C VAL A 110 10.42 5.87 -3.19
N GLY A 111 11.33 4.92 -2.96
CA GLY A 111 12.70 5.00 -3.41
C GLY A 111 13.58 5.93 -2.54
N GLY A 112 14.80 6.22 -2.99
CA GLY A 112 15.75 7.07 -2.28
C GLY A 112 16.11 6.52 -0.88
N SER A 113 16.28 7.44 0.08
CA SER A 113 16.59 7.10 1.48
C SER A 113 15.45 6.36 2.18
N ALA A 114 14.20 6.58 1.78
CA ALA A 114 13.06 5.88 2.37
C ALA A 114 13.12 4.35 2.13
N ALA A 115 13.68 3.90 1.01
CA ALA A 115 13.95 2.49 0.78
C ALA A 115 15.03 1.95 1.74
N GLY A 116 16.07 2.77 2.01
CA GLY A 116 17.10 2.47 3.00
C GLY A 116 16.55 2.37 4.41
N ASP A 117 15.64 3.27 4.78
CA ASP A 117 14.95 3.22 6.08
C ASP A 117 14.20 1.90 6.25
N VAL A 118 13.42 1.49 5.24
CA VAL A 118 12.72 0.18 5.27
C VAL A 118 13.71 -0.97 5.38
N LEU A 119 14.78 -0.98 4.58
CA LEU A 119 15.80 -2.04 4.59
C LEU A 119 16.47 -2.15 5.97
N SER A 120 16.75 -1.01 6.61
CA SER A 120 17.42 -0.95 7.92
C SER A 120 16.62 -1.59 9.05
N LEU A 121 15.32 -1.74 8.93
CA LEU A 121 14.43 -2.35 9.91
C LEU A 121 14.29 -3.88 9.75
N LEU A 122 14.72 -4.45 8.62
CA LEU A 122 14.53 -5.88 8.36
C LEU A 122 15.43 -6.74 9.25
N GLY A 123 15.01 -7.94 9.54
CA GLY A 123 15.83 -8.97 10.15
C GLY A 123 16.92 -9.52 9.22
N GLU A 124 17.82 -10.35 9.77
CA GLU A 124 18.82 -11.08 8.97
C GLU A 124 18.12 -11.96 7.92
N GLY A 125 18.62 -11.93 6.68
CA GLY A 125 18.03 -12.63 5.53
C GLY A 125 16.70 -12.06 5.06
N GLY A 126 16.26 -10.92 5.62
CA GLY A 126 15.02 -10.24 5.22
C GLY A 126 15.03 -9.76 3.77
N GLU A 127 13.86 -9.47 3.22
CA GLU A 127 13.71 -9.08 1.83
C GLU A 127 13.02 -7.73 1.67
N LEU A 128 13.67 -6.79 0.95
CA LEU A 128 13.07 -5.54 0.52
C LEU A 128 12.45 -5.70 -0.87
N VAL A 129 11.14 -5.48 -0.98
CA VAL A 129 10.40 -5.52 -2.24
C VAL A 129 10.06 -4.11 -2.68
N VAL A 130 10.66 -3.68 -3.79
CA VAL A 130 10.43 -2.36 -4.38
C VAL A 130 9.35 -2.48 -5.44
N PHE A 131 8.24 -1.72 -5.29
CA PHE A 131 7.15 -1.73 -6.25
C PHE A 131 6.78 -0.34 -6.78
N GLY A 132 7.50 0.70 -6.37
CA GLY A 132 7.30 2.07 -6.84
C GLY A 132 8.55 2.92 -6.67
N ALA A 133 8.50 4.13 -7.23
CA ALA A 133 9.59 5.11 -7.19
C ALA A 133 9.00 6.52 -7.12
N MET A 134 8.12 6.76 -6.13
CA MET A 134 7.30 7.97 -6.04
C MET A 134 8.11 9.25 -5.78
N ALA A 135 9.23 9.16 -5.05
CA ALA A 135 10.09 10.31 -4.74
C ALA A 135 11.45 10.22 -5.43
N SER A 136 11.96 9.04 -5.74
CA SER A 136 13.27 8.87 -6.35
C SER A 136 13.32 7.63 -7.25
N PRO A 137 13.96 7.74 -8.44
CA PRO A 137 14.21 6.59 -9.30
C PRO A 137 15.43 5.75 -8.85
N ARG A 138 16.07 6.12 -7.74
CA ARG A 138 17.27 5.46 -7.20
C ARG A 138 16.96 4.92 -5.81
N LEU A 139 17.72 3.91 -5.39
CA LEU A 139 17.70 3.39 -4.02
C LEU A 139 18.98 3.83 -3.32
N ASP A 140 18.84 4.34 -2.10
CA ASP A 140 19.95 4.70 -1.23
C ASP A 140 20.00 3.69 -0.08
N LEU A 141 20.82 2.66 -0.24
CA LEU A 141 20.90 1.52 0.65
C LEU A 141 22.29 1.45 1.30
N ALA A 142 22.33 1.26 2.62
CA ALA A 142 23.57 1.04 3.32
C ALA A 142 24.16 -0.34 2.99
N VAL A 143 25.43 -0.37 2.60
CA VAL A 143 26.13 -1.62 2.26
C VAL A 143 26.13 -2.59 3.44
N GLY A 144 26.21 -2.09 4.67
CA GLY A 144 26.18 -2.91 5.89
C GLY A 144 24.89 -3.70 6.04
N ASP A 145 23.75 -3.10 5.71
CA ASP A 145 22.44 -3.78 5.78
C ASP A 145 22.36 -4.91 4.76
N VAL A 146 22.90 -4.72 3.56
CA VAL A 146 22.90 -5.75 2.52
C VAL A 146 23.91 -6.85 2.84
N LEU A 147 25.15 -6.47 3.19
CA LEU A 147 26.26 -7.42 3.31
C LEU A 147 26.20 -8.23 4.61
N PHE A 148 26.14 -7.53 5.77
CA PHE A 148 26.29 -8.18 7.08
C PHE A 148 24.99 -8.82 7.57
N ARG A 149 23.83 -8.32 7.09
CA ARG A 149 22.51 -8.89 7.42
C ARG A 149 21.98 -9.80 6.33
N GLN A 150 22.75 -9.97 5.24
CA GLN A 150 22.41 -10.87 4.11
C GLN A 150 21.01 -10.61 3.55
N THR A 151 20.56 -9.35 3.59
CA THR A 151 19.24 -8.98 3.07
C THR A 151 19.18 -9.08 1.54
N ARG A 152 17.98 -9.21 1.02
CA ARG A 152 17.70 -9.27 -0.43
C ARG A 152 16.93 -8.04 -0.87
N VAL A 153 17.17 -7.60 -2.08
CA VAL A 153 16.41 -6.50 -2.70
C VAL A 153 15.90 -6.98 -4.05
N ARG A 154 14.59 -6.88 -4.26
CA ARG A 154 13.97 -7.24 -5.54
C ARG A 154 12.84 -6.29 -5.92
N GLY A 155 12.49 -6.31 -7.20
CA GLY A 155 11.33 -5.59 -7.72
C GLY A 155 10.06 -6.44 -7.71
N PHE A 156 8.92 -5.77 -7.54
CA PHE A 156 7.58 -6.29 -7.81
C PHE A 156 6.90 -5.38 -8.85
N TRP A 157 6.41 -5.96 -9.93
CA TRP A 157 5.66 -5.23 -10.95
C TRP A 157 4.25 -5.79 -11.08
N GLY A 158 3.25 -5.06 -10.57
CA GLY A 158 1.86 -5.50 -10.53
C GLY A 158 1.24 -5.84 -11.90
N ALA A 159 1.78 -5.30 -13.00
CA ALA A 159 1.35 -5.69 -14.35
C ALA A 159 1.87 -7.09 -14.77
N ARG A 160 2.93 -7.59 -14.12
CA ARG A 160 3.52 -8.92 -14.34
C ARG A 160 3.81 -9.61 -12.99
N PRO A 161 2.77 -9.87 -12.18
CA PRO A 161 2.95 -10.51 -10.88
C PRO A 161 3.44 -11.95 -11.05
N ARG A 162 4.19 -12.45 -10.07
CA ARG A 162 4.72 -13.83 -10.05
C ARG A 162 3.71 -14.87 -9.59
N VAL A 163 2.43 -14.62 -9.81
CA VAL A 163 1.34 -15.55 -9.46
C VAL A 163 0.85 -16.30 -10.69
N THR A 164 0.45 -17.55 -10.52
CA THR A 164 -0.16 -18.33 -11.61
C THR A 164 -1.50 -17.73 -12.04
N PRO A 165 -1.97 -17.98 -13.28
CA PRO A 165 -3.29 -17.56 -13.72
C PRO A 165 -4.43 -18.06 -12.80
N ALA A 166 -4.34 -19.28 -12.30
CA ALA A 166 -5.31 -19.86 -11.36
C ALA A 166 -5.32 -19.05 -10.05
N ARG A 167 -4.14 -18.81 -9.44
CA ARG A 167 -4.03 -18.02 -8.21
C ARG A 167 -4.53 -16.59 -8.40
N ARG A 168 -4.25 -15.98 -9.54
CA ARG A 168 -4.79 -14.65 -9.88
C ARG A 168 -6.32 -14.65 -9.95
N GLY A 169 -6.92 -15.72 -10.43
CA GLY A 169 -8.38 -15.90 -10.42
C GLY A 169 -8.96 -15.97 -9.01
N GLU A 170 -8.28 -16.72 -8.11
CA GLU A 170 -8.66 -16.82 -6.70
C GLU A 170 -8.56 -15.45 -6.00
N LEU A 171 -7.46 -14.70 -6.21
CA LEU A 171 -7.29 -13.36 -5.66
C LEU A 171 -8.33 -12.37 -6.19
N ALA A 172 -8.75 -12.51 -7.45
CA ALA A 172 -9.82 -11.70 -8.00
C ALA A 172 -11.19 -12.03 -7.39
N ALA A 173 -11.43 -13.30 -7.04
CA ALA A 173 -12.62 -13.72 -6.30
C ALA A 173 -12.58 -13.20 -4.85
N GLU A 174 -11.43 -13.29 -4.19
CA GLU A 174 -11.21 -12.70 -2.86
C GLU A 174 -11.51 -11.20 -2.87
N LEU A 175 -10.98 -10.47 -3.87
CA LEU A 175 -11.22 -9.04 -4.01
C LEU A 175 -12.72 -8.71 -4.07
N ARG A 176 -13.47 -9.43 -4.92
CA ARG A 176 -14.94 -9.20 -5.04
C ARG A 176 -15.66 -9.44 -3.71
N ALA A 177 -15.32 -10.52 -3.00
CA ALA A 177 -15.92 -10.82 -1.71
C ALA A 177 -15.65 -9.70 -0.69
N ARG A 178 -14.41 -9.19 -0.63
CA ARG A 178 -14.01 -8.12 0.31
C ARG A 178 -14.55 -6.75 -0.05
N LEU A 179 -14.85 -6.50 -1.31
CA LEU A 179 -15.59 -5.30 -1.72
C LEU A 179 -17.06 -5.40 -1.31
N ALA A 180 -17.67 -6.57 -1.48
CA ALA A 180 -19.08 -6.81 -1.13
C ALA A 180 -19.34 -6.76 0.39
N ASP A 181 -18.39 -7.24 1.21
CA ASP A 181 -18.51 -7.22 2.68
C ASP A 181 -17.99 -5.93 3.32
N GLY A 182 -17.49 -4.98 2.51
CA GLY A 182 -16.97 -3.69 2.98
C GLY A 182 -15.58 -3.74 3.63
N THR A 183 -14.90 -4.89 3.65
CA THR A 183 -13.52 -5.02 4.18
C THR A 183 -12.53 -4.18 3.37
N ILE A 184 -12.73 -4.07 2.05
CA ILE A 184 -11.99 -3.15 1.18
C ILE A 184 -12.87 -1.96 0.88
N ASN A 185 -12.39 -0.77 1.23
CA ASN A 185 -12.97 0.50 0.85
C ASN A 185 -12.06 1.20 -0.16
N LEU A 186 -12.65 1.69 -1.25
CA LEU A 186 -11.97 2.42 -2.32
C LEU A 186 -12.50 3.85 -2.38
N PRO A 187 -12.05 4.74 -1.50
CA PRO A 187 -12.59 6.08 -1.40
C PRO A 187 -12.35 6.88 -2.68
N VAL A 188 -13.33 7.70 -3.04
CA VAL A 188 -13.29 8.67 -4.13
C VAL A 188 -13.21 10.06 -3.54
N SER A 189 -12.20 10.83 -3.92
CA SER A 189 -12.03 12.23 -3.52
C SER A 189 -12.91 13.16 -4.32
N SER A 190 -12.96 12.96 -5.64
CA SER A 190 -13.79 13.74 -6.56
C SER A 190 -13.99 13.01 -7.89
N VAL A 191 -15.09 13.36 -8.58
CA VAL A 191 -15.37 12.89 -9.94
C VAL A 191 -15.46 14.13 -10.84
N HIS A 192 -14.76 14.11 -11.97
CA HIS A 192 -14.71 15.20 -12.94
C HIS A 192 -15.23 14.73 -14.30
N ALA A 193 -15.85 15.62 -15.05
CA ALA A 193 -16.17 15.35 -16.42
C ALA A 193 -14.91 15.17 -17.28
N LEU A 194 -15.03 14.45 -18.40
CA LEU A 194 -13.87 14.22 -19.28
C LEU A 194 -13.26 15.53 -19.80
N ASP A 195 -14.07 16.57 -19.99
CA ASP A 195 -13.63 17.87 -20.49
C ASP A 195 -12.90 18.71 -19.40
N ASP A 196 -13.08 18.39 -18.12
CA ASP A 196 -12.47 19.07 -16.97
C ASP A 196 -11.13 18.47 -16.56
N ILE A 197 -10.34 17.99 -17.52
CA ILE A 197 -9.08 17.26 -17.25
C ILE A 197 -8.08 18.10 -16.44
N ALA A 198 -8.02 19.41 -16.66
CA ALA A 198 -7.09 20.29 -15.94
C ALA A 198 -7.42 20.35 -14.44
N ASP A 199 -8.70 20.36 -14.09
CA ASP A 199 -9.18 20.37 -12.71
C ASP A 199 -8.97 19.01 -12.05
N ALA A 200 -9.23 17.92 -12.78
CA ALA A 200 -8.93 16.57 -12.31
C ALA A 200 -7.44 16.37 -12.01
N VAL A 201 -6.55 16.88 -12.87
CA VAL A 201 -5.09 16.81 -12.65
C VAL A 201 -4.69 17.63 -11.43
N ARG A 202 -5.23 18.85 -11.26
CA ARG A 202 -4.97 19.69 -10.09
C ARG A 202 -5.42 19.00 -8.81
N ALA A 203 -6.66 18.52 -8.76
CA ALA A 203 -7.21 17.77 -7.63
C ALA A 203 -6.40 16.50 -7.31
N SER A 204 -5.90 15.81 -8.34
CA SER A 204 -5.05 14.63 -8.16
C SER A 204 -3.70 14.93 -7.51
N GLY A 205 -3.19 16.16 -7.65
CA GLY A 205 -1.93 16.65 -7.07
C GLY A 205 -2.06 17.23 -5.65
N GLU A 206 -3.26 17.38 -5.12
CA GLU A 206 -3.47 17.97 -3.79
C GLU A 206 -2.87 17.10 -2.68
N ALA A 207 -2.14 17.75 -1.78
CA ALA A 207 -1.56 17.10 -0.61
C ALA A 207 -2.65 16.74 0.41
N GLY A 208 -2.52 15.58 1.09
CA GLY A 208 -3.49 15.15 2.10
C GLY A 208 -4.78 14.58 1.51
N ARG A 209 -4.90 14.44 0.19
CA ARG A 209 -6.09 13.91 -0.46
C ARG A 209 -6.36 12.46 -0.05
N VAL A 210 -7.58 12.20 0.39
CA VAL A 210 -8.07 10.84 0.68
C VAL A 210 -8.90 10.35 -0.51
N GLY A 211 -8.56 9.17 -1.04
CA GLY A 211 -9.27 8.58 -2.17
C GLY A 211 -8.70 8.98 -3.54
N LYS A 212 -9.33 8.48 -4.59
CA LYS A 212 -8.95 8.73 -5.99
C LYS A 212 -9.76 9.86 -6.59
N VAL A 213 -9.13 10.59 -7.50
CA VAL A 213 -9.82 11.47 -8.44
C VAL A 213 -10.20 10.63 -9.65
N LEU A 214 -11.50 10.59 -9.97
CA LEU A 214 -12.04 9.83 -11.08
C LEU A 214 -12.50 10.78 -12.19
N ARG A 215 -12.62 10.21 -13.39
CA ARG A 215 -13.20 10.89 -14.55
C ARG A 215 -14.36 10.05 -15.11
N ALA A 216 -15.47 10.71 -15.38
CA ALA A 216 -16.65 10.09 -15.98
C ALA A 216 -17.06 10.82 -17.26
N ARG A 217 -17.76 10.12 -18.17
CA ARG A 217 -18.33 10.75 -19.37
C ARG A 217 -19.43 11.74 -18.98
N GLU A 218 -20.25 11.36 -18.03
CA GLU A 218 -21.31 12.18 -17.45
C GLU A 218 -21.12 12.19 -15.95
N VAL A 219 -21.14 13.36 -15.34
CA VAL A 219 -21.14 13.49 -13.88
C VAL A 219 -22.61 13.57 -13.48
N GLY A 220 -23.14 12.49 -12.92
CA GLY A 220 -24.47 12.48 -12.34
C GLY A 220 -24.58 13.49 -11.18
N PRO A 221 -25.79 13.88 -10.74
CA PRO A 221 -25.96 14.74 -9.59
C PRO A 221 -25.21 14.11 -8.40
N ALA A 222 -24.40 14.93 -7.69
CA ALA A 222 -23.58 14.49 -6.57
C ALA A 222 -24.47 13.70 -5.58
N ALA A 223 -24.22 12.42 -5.44
CA ALA A 223 -24.79 11.65 -4.34
C ALA A 223 -24.20 12.23 -3.06
N ALA A 224 -25.03 12.75 -2.17
CA ALA A 224 -24.62 13.18 -0.85
C ALA A 224 -24.20 11.92 -0.07
N TRP A 225 -22.91 11.82 0.22
CA TRP A 225 -22.30 10.78 1.05
C TRP A 225 -22.29 11.17 2.51
#